data_bc22c533d21f7d8c0f5a498da5815e22
#
_entry.id   bc22c533d21f7d8c0f5a498da5815e22
#
_cell.length_a   1.000
_cell.length_b   1.000
_cell.length_c   1.000
_cell.angle_alpha   90.00
_cell.angle_beta   90.00
_cell.angle_gamma   90.00
#
_symmetry.space_group_name_H-M   'P 1'
#
loop_
_entity.id
_entity.type
_entity.pdbx_description
1 polymer ?
#
loop_
_entity_poly.entity_id
_entity_poly.type
_entity_poly.pdbx_seq_one_letter_code
_entity_poly.pdbx_strand_id
1 'polypeptide(L)'
;RADAESGTAGPRFDIVRHGNLIGSRGSVIPLFQEQVKSGNLTLTDPEMTRFWIDDETLVSIVYRTLLDGIGGDIFVPRLHSCRLDTLAQAIAQDATIEIIGARPGEKRHESLTDPEEATRIRQFEDHLVITAEHRSGHTDAGGTPVTAGYQFRSNETPLLDARQMRDLIEGNFRSEPA
;
A
#
# COMPACT_ATOMS: atom_id res chain seq x y z
N ARG A 1 3.44 -21.18 3.69
CA ARG A 1 3.54 -22.52 4.33
C ARG A 1 2.41 -23.44 3.88
N ALA A 2 1.16 -22.96 3.78
CA ALA A 2 0.03 -23.78 3.36
C ALA A 2 0.22 -24.42 1.97
N ASP A 3 0.78 -23.67 1.01
CA ASP A 3 1.06 -24.17 -0.34
C ASP A 3 2.18 -25.23 -0.37
N ALA A 4 3.20 -25.07 0.47
CA ALA A 4 4.28 -26.04 0.56
C ALA A 4 3.80 -27.42 1.08
N GLU A 5 2.70 -27.44 1.84
CA GLU A 5 2.11 -28.63 2.41
C GLU A 5 1.04 -29.27 1.48
N SER A 6 0.44 -28.48 0.56
CA SER A 6 -0.66 -28.94 -0.30
C SER A 6 -0.23 -29.81 -1.50
N GLY A 7 1.05 -29.76 -1.86
CA GLY A 7 1.56 -30.46 -3.04
C GLY A 7 0.94 -29.93 -4.36
N THR A 8 1.17 -30.62 -5.47
CA THR A 8 0.70 -30.19 -6.81
C THR A 8 -0.81 -30.36 -7.04
N ALA A 9 -1.54 -31.01 -6.14
CA ALA A 9 -2.96 -31.33 -6.28
C ALA A 9 -3.87 -30.58 -5.27
N GLY A 10 -3.31 -29.74 -4.40
CA GLY A 10 -4.04 -29.00 -3.39
C GLY A 10 -4.49 -27.61 -3.83
N PRO A 11 -5.21 -26.88 -2.95
CA PRO A 11 -5.57 -25.49 -3.20
C PRO A 11 -4.32 -24.61 -3.25
N ARG A 12 -4.29 -23.65 -4.18
CA ARG A 12 -3.23 -22.66 -4.31
C ARG A 12 -3.53 -21.45 -3.42
N PHE A 13 -2.52 -20.97 -2.71
CA PHE A 13 -2.59 -19.79 -1.85
C PHE A 13 -1.55 -18.75 -2.28
N ASP A 14 -2.01 -17.60 -2.66
CA ASP A 14 -1.19 -16.40 -2.91
C ASP A 14 -1.70 -15.27 -2.04
N ILE A 15 -0.88 -14.23 -1.82
CA ILE A 15 -1.17 -13.12 -0.93
C ILE A 15 -1.16 -11.83 -1.72
N VAL A 16 -2.12 -10.94 -1.45
CA VAL A 16 -2.04 -9.53 -1.83
C VAL A 16 -1.68 -8.71 -0.60
N ARG A 17 -0.57 -7.97 -0.68
CA ARG A 17 -0.12 -7.04 0.36
C ARG A 17 -0.29 -5.62 -0.16
N HIS A 18 -1.12 -4.83 0.48
CA HIS A 18 -1.47 -3.48 0.02
C HIS A 18 -1.48 -2.45 1.16
N GLY A 19 -1.63 -1.17 0.80
CA GLY A 19 -1.76 -0.05 1.73
C GLY A 19 -3.17 0.15 2.27
N ASN A 20 -3.46 1.34 2.74
CA ASN A 20 -4.76 1.70 3.29
C ASN A 20 -5.80 1.82 2.17
N LEU A 21 -6.89 1.06 2.27
CA LEU A 21 -8.00 1.15 1.33
C LEU A 21 -8.82 2.41 1.62
N ILE A 22 -9.01 3.23 0.57
CA ILE A 22 -9.79 4.47 0.64
C ILE A 22 -11.23 4.15 1.02
N GLY A 23 -11.78 4.94 1.94
CA GLY A 23 -13.17 4.80 2.37
C GLY A 23 -13.46 3.55 3.21
N SER A 24 -12.47 2.72 3.53
CA SER A 24 -12.67 1.53 4.37
C SER A 24 -13.22 1.92 5.74
N ARG A 25 -14.16 1.11 6.25
CA ARG A 25 -14.89 1.36 7.48
C ARG A 25 -13.93 1.43 8.68
N GLY A 26 -14.01 2.51 9.47
CA GLY A 26 -13.14 2.75 10.64
C GLY A 26 -11.73 3.27 10.28
N SER A 27 -11.45 3.57 9.00
CA SER A 27 -10.19 4.19 8.59
C SER A 27 -10.17 5.70 8.86
N VAL A 28 -8.99 6.31 8.68
CA VAL A 28 -8.76 7.74 8.98
C VAL A 28 -9.59 8.68 8.09
N ILE A 29 -9.88 8.32 6.84
CA ILE A 29 -10.66 9.19 5.94
C ILE A 29 -12.09 9.40 6.46
N PRO A 30 -12.91 8.36 6.71
CA PRO A 30 -14.21 8.53 7.35
C PRO A 30 -14.15 9.25 8.70
N LEU A 31 -13.10 8.98 9.50
CA LEU A 31 -12.91 9.68 10.77
C LEU A 31 -12.72 11.19 10.57
N PHE A 32 -11.85 11.59 9.65
CA PHE A 32 -11.63 13.01 9.35
C PHE A 32 -12.88 13.67 8.78
N GLN A 33 -13.61 13.01 7.86
CA GLN A 33 -14.88 13.52 7.34
C GLN A 33 -15.93 13.76 8.43
N GLU A 34 -15.95 12.93 9.47
CA GLU A 34 -16.83 13.15 10.62
C GLU A 34 -16.33 14.30 11.50
N GLN A 35 -15.04 14.37 11.78
CA GLN A 35 -14.42 15.40 12.60
C GLN A 35 -14.58 16.80 11.99
N VAL A 36 -14.51 16.92 10.67
CA VAL A 36 -14.71 18.20 9.95
C VAL A 36 -16.04 18.86 10.31
N LYS A 37 -17.08 18.08 10.59
CA LYS A 37 -18.39 18.61 11.00
C LYS A 37 -18.33 19.45 12.28
N SER A 38 -17.34 19.18 13.14
CA SER A 38 -17.05 19.98 14.35
C SER A 38 -16.01 21.09 14.12
N GLY A 39 -15.42 21.16 12.93
CA GLY A 39 -14.38 22.14 12.59
C GLY A 39 -12.97 21.79 13.07
N ASN A 40 -12.78 20.66 13.75
CA ASN A 40 -11.49 20.24 14.31
C ASN A 40 -11.10 18.88 13.77
N LEU A 41 -9.80 18.72 13.43
CA LEU A 41 -9.18 17.45 13.06
C LEU A 41 -8.11 17.07 14.08
N THR A 42 -8.02 15.78 14.42
CA THR A 42 -6.95 15.26 15.28
C THR A 42 -5.95 14.44 14.46
N LEU A 43 -4.67 14.77 14.56
CA LEU A 43 -3.57 14.03 13.96
C LEU A 43 -2.66 13.42 15.02
N THR A 44 -2.19 12.22 14.78
CA THR A 44 -1.20 11.59 15.67
C THR A 44 0.21 12.16 15.44
N ASP A 45 0.65 12.25 14.19
CA ASP A 45 1.89 12.92 13.76
C ASP A 45 1.69 13.39 12.31
N PRO A 46 1.82 14.69 12.00
CA PRO A 46 1.58 15.24 10.68
C PRO A 46 2.52 14.70 9.60
N GLU A 47 3.72 14.25 9.98
CA GLU A 47 4.72 13.73 9.05
C GLU A 47 4.59 12.22 8.80
N MET A 48 3.65 11.53 9.45
CA MET A 48 3.37 10.14 9.13
C MET A 48 2.95 9.99 7.66
N THR A 49 3.49 8.98 7.00
CA THR A 49 3.11 8.66 5.63
C THR A 49 2.42 7.30 5.56
N ARG A 50 1.43 7.19 4.68
CA ARG A 50 0.67 5.96 4.44
C ARG A 50 0.52 5.73 2.95
N PHE A 51 0.55 4.47 2.56
CA PHE A 51 0.17 4.05 1.21
C PHE A 51 -1.35 4.04 1.08
N TRP A 52 -1.83 4.45 -0.09
CA TRP A 52 -3.26 4.50 -0.40
C TRP A 52 -3.58 3.66 -1.62
N ILE A 53 -4.70 2.96 -1.55
CA ILE A 53 -5.22 2.14 -2.64
C ILE A 53 -6.73 2.38 -2.78
N ASP A 54 -7.19 2.53 -4.02
CA ASP A 54 -8.61 2.55 -4.34
C ASP A 54 -9.14 1.14 -4.65
N ASP A 55 -10.47 1.02 -4.78
CA ASP A 55 -11.12 -0.26 -5.05
C ASP A 55 -10.72 -0.83 -6.42
N GLU A 56 -10.55 0.02 -7.44
CA GLU A 56 -10.20 -0.42 -8.80
C GLU A 56 -8.80 -1.05 -8.83
N THR A 57 -7.83 -0.39 -8.25
CA THR A 57 -6.46 -0.89 -8.12
C THR A 57 -6.42 -2.18 -7.27
N LEU A 58 -7.20 -2.22 -6.18
CA LEU A 58 -7.28 -3.41 -5.33
C LEU A 58 -7.87 -4.61 -6.10
N VAL A 59 -8.97 -4.41 -6.81
CA VAL A 59 -9.58 -5.47 -7.62
C VAL A 59 -8.64 -5.93 -8.73
N SER A 60 -7.96 -4.99 -9.40
CA SER A 60 -7.00 -5.29 -10.46
C SER A 60 -5.85 -6.19 -9.95
N ILE A 61 -5.22 -5.85 -8.81
CA ILE A 61 -4.13 -6.66 -8.27
C ILE A 61 -4.61 -8.03 -7.77
N VAL A 62 -5.81 -8.11 -7.18
CA VAL A 62 -6.41 -9.40 -6.80
C VAL A 62 -6.64 -10.27 -8.03
N TYR A 63 -7.19 -9.70 -9.11
CA TYR A 63 -7.42 -10.42 -10.35
C TYR A 63 -6.11 -10.90 -10.98
N ARG A 64 -5.08 -10.06 -11.01
CA ARG A 64 -3.73 -10.43 -11.46
C ARG A 64 -3.16 -11.57 -10.61
N THR A 65 -3.30 -11.50 -9.29
CA THR A 65 -2.85 -12.57 -8.38
C THR A 65 -3.52 -13.92 -8.70
N LEU A 66 -4.80 -13.91 -9.04
CA LEU A 66 -5.52 -15.10 -9.44
C LEU A 66 -5.03 -15.69 -10.76
N LEU A 67 -4.64 -14.84 -11.72
CA LEU A 67 -4.17 -15.27 -13.04
C LEU A 67 -2.71 -15.71 -13.02
N ASP A 68 -1.84 -14.92 -12.41
CA ASP A 68 -0.39 -15.05 -12.56
C ASP A 68 0.29 -15.74 -11.37
N GLY A 69 -0.38 -15.79 -10.20
CA GLY A 69 0.13 -16.46 -9.01
C GLY A 69 0.29 -17.97 -9.28
N ILE A 70 1.32 -18.56 -8.72
CA ILE A 70 1.62 -20.00 -8.86
C ILE A 70 1.81 -20.71 -7.53
N GLY A 71 1.47 -20.03 -6.43
CA GLY A 71 1.46 -20.56 -5.07
C GLY A 71 2.58 -20.05 -4.19
N GLY A 72 2.20 -19.46 -3.06
CA GLY A 72 3.10 -18.89 -2.05
C GLY A 72 3.68 -17.53 -2.40
N ASP A 73 3.25 -16.91 -3.49
CA ASP A 73 3.70 -15.58 -3.90
C ASP A 73 2.95 -14.47 -3.17
N ILE A 74 3.62 -13.31 -3.00
CA ILE A 74 3.01 -12.12 -2.46
C ILE A 74 3.04 -11.03 -3.54
N PHE A 75 1.87 -10.59 -3.96
CA PHE A 75 1.69 -9.51 -4.92
C PHE A 75 1.53 -8.19 -4.17
N VAL A 76 2.30 -7.18 -4.57
CA VAL A 76 2.30 -5.85 -3.97
C VAL A 76 2.08 -4.83 -5.07
N PRO A 77 0.92 -4.15 -5.15
CA PRO A 77 0.69 -3.12 -6.16
C PRO A 77 1.64 -1.94 -5.95
N ARG A 78 2.03 -1.25 -7.02
CA ARG A 78 2.69 0.04 -6.88
C ARG A 78 1.67 1.07 -6.44
N LEU A 79 1.95 1.70 -5.31
CA LEU A 79 1.03 2.62 -4.66
C LEU A 79 1.67 3.98 -4.48
N HIS A 80 0.85 5.00 -4.56
CA HIS A 80 1.20 6.32 -4.08
C HIS A 80 1.06 6.40 -2.57
N SER A 81 1.77 7.34 -1.98
CA SER A 81 1.66 7.62 -0.56
C SER A 81 1.33 9.10 -0.34
N CYS A 82 0.88 9.41 0.86
CA CYS A 82 0.55 10.76 1.27
C CYS A 82 0.89 10.94 2.75
N ARG A 83 1.27 12.15 3.12
CA ARG A 83 1.43 12.56 4.51
C ARG A 83 0.06 12.76 5.16
N LEU A 84 -0.04 12.54 6.47
CA LEU A 84 -1.32 12.73 7.18
C LEU A 84 -1.75 14.19 7.24
N ASP A 85 -0.82 15.15 7.32
CA ASP A 85 -1.16 16.58 7.22
C ASP A 85 -1.73 16.96 5.83
N THR A 86 -1.15 16.39 4.78
CA THR A 86 -1.62 16.57 3.40
C THR A 86 -3.00 15.94 3.19
N LEU A 87 -3.23 14.76 3.77
CA LEU A 87 -4.56 14.13 3.79
C LEU A 87 -5.59 15.02 4.50
N ALA A 88 -5.23 15.58 5.67
CA ALA A 88 -6.11 16.50 6.39
C ALA A 88 -6.47 17.73 5.54
N GLN A 89 -5.50 18.33 4.86
CA GLN A 89 -5.71 19.43 3.92
C GLN A 89 -6.59 19.04 2.72
N ALA A 90 -6.44 17.81 2.23
CA ALA A 90 -7.28 17.29 1.13
C ALA A 90 -8.74 17.20 1.51
N ILE A 91 -9.03 16.83 2.76
CA ILE A 91 -10.41 16.64 3.27
C ILE A 91 -10.99 17.96 3.76
N ALA A 92 -10.19 18.78 4.47
CA ALA A 92 -10.65 20.02 5.11
C ALA A 92 -9.54 21.07 5.17
N GLN A 93 -9.51 21.94 4.18
CA GLN A 93 -8.48 22.95 4.03
C GLN A 93 -8.44 23.96 5.19
N ASP A 94 -9.60 24.27 5.77
CA ASP A 94 -9.76 25.32 6.81
C ASP A 94 -9.96 24.74 8.22
N ALA A 95 -9.84 23.41 8.41
CA ALA A 95 -10.01 22.81 9.73
C ALA A 95 -8.84 23.12 10.66
N THR A 96 -9.13 23.32 11.93
CA THR A 96 -8.11 23.39 12.98
C THR A 96 -7.55 22.00 13.22
N ILE A 97 -6.22 21.86 13.16
CA ILE A 97 -5.53 20.58 13.39
C ILE A 97 -4.97 20.55 14.81
N GLU A 98 -5.38 19.57 15.59
CA GLU A 98 -4.84 19.25 16.91
C GLU A 98 -3.91 18.02 16.81
N ILE A 99 -2.68 18.15 17.30
CA ILE A 99 -1.70 17.05 17.33
C ILE A 99 -1.85 16.32 18.65
N ILE A 100 -2.28 15.04 18.60
CA ILE A 100 -2.54 14.22 19.78
C ILE A 100 -1.40 13.26 20.14
N GLY A 101 -0.34 13.18 19.29
CA GLY A 101 0.79 12.28 19.47
C GLY A 101 0.55 10.87 18.93
N ALA A 102 1.65 10.20 18.56
CA ALA A 102 1.61 8.83 18.04
C ALA A 102 1.21 7.81 19.12
N ARG A 103 0.44 6.81 18.74
CA ARG A 103 0.07 5.70 19.62
C ARG A 103 1.22 4.71 19.77
N PRO A 104 1.33 4.00 20.90
CA PRO A 104 2.32 2.93 21.04
C PRO A 104 2.22 1.91 19.91
N GLY A 105 3.35 1.64 19.25
CA GLY A 105 3.43 0.71 18.13
C GLY A 105 3.03 1.28 16.76
N GLU A 106 2.58 2.52 16.69
CA GLU A 106 2.27 3.17 15.43
C GLU A 106 3.55 3.59 14.70
N LYS A 107 3.71 3.11 13.47
CA LYS A 107 4.88 3.45 12.65
C LYS A 107 4.70 4.82 12.02
N ARG A 108 5.79 5.62 11.99
CA ARG A 108 5.79 6.91 11.28
C ARG A 108 5.64 6.70 9.76
N HIS A 109 6.33 5.71 9.22
CA HIS A 109 6.28 5.33 7.81
C HIS A 109 6.00 3.84 7.69
N GLU A 110 5.22 3.46 6.69
CA GLU A 110 4.89 2.08 6.38
C GLU A 110 5.87 1.49 5.38
N SER A 111 6.05 0.17 5.43
CA SER A 111 6.79 -0.59 4.44
C SER A 111 5.93 -1.75 3.94
N LEU A 112 5.86 -1.91 2.62
CA LEU A 112 5.17 -3.04 1.97
C LEU A 112 6.12 -4.17 1.61
N THR A 113 7.43 -3.99 1.80
CA THR A 113 8.44 -5.05 1.65
C THR A 113 9.48 -4.93 2.75
N ASP A 114 10.11 -6.04 3.11
CA ASP A 114 11.20 -6.09 4.05
C ASP A 114 12.57 -6.25 3.32
N PRO A 115 13.69 -5.74 3.89
CA PRO A 115 15.01 -5.87 3.28
C PRO A 115 15.41 -7.32 3.01
N GLU A 116 14.96 -8.24 3.86
CA GLU A 116 15.23 -9.68 3.75
C GLU A 116 14.49 -10.31 2.56
N GLU A 117 13.37 -9.72 2.12
CA GLU A 117 12.62 -10.17 0.96
C GLU A 117 13.27 -9.74 -0.37
N ALA A 118 14.20 -8.77 -0.36
CA ALA A 118 14.76 -8.13 -1.57
C ALA A 118 15.29 -9.14 -2.60
N THR A 119 15.93 -10.22 -2.17
CA THR A 119 16.47 -11.26 -3.07
C THR A 119 15.39 -12.01 -3.85
N ARG A 120 14.14 -11.96 -3.38
CA ARG A 120 12.98 -12.64 -3.95
C ARG A 120 12.01 -11.70 -4.65
N ILE A 121 12.25 -10.38 -4.60
CA ILE A 121 11.39 -9.40 -5.24
C ILE A 121 11.67 -9.34 -6.73
N ARG A 122 10.60 -9.41 -7.51
CA ARG A 122 10.56 -9.13 -8.94
C ARG A 122 9.69 -7.90 -9.19
N GLN A 123 10.25 -6.92 -9.88
CA GLN A 123 9.59 -5.67 -10.20
C GLN A 123 8.98 -5.74 -11.59
N PHE A 124 7.71 -5.40 -11.67
CA PHE A 124 6.94 -5.18 -12.89
C PHE A 124 6.58 -3.70 -12.99
N GLU A 125 5.94 -3.30 -14.07
CA GLU A 125 5.55 -1.91 -14.31
C GLU A 125 4.58 -1.40 -13.22
N ASP A 126 3.55 -2.17 -12.91
CA ASP A 126 2.42 -1.80 -12.03
C ASP A 126 2.44 -2.48 -10.64
N HIS A 127 3.33 -3.45 -10.41
CA HIS A 127 3.39 -4.20 -9.15
C HIS A 127 4.77 -4.81 -8.87
N LEU A 128 4.91 -5.33 -7.67
CA LEU A 128 6.02 -6.19 -7.26
C LEU A 128 5.47 -7.59 -6.95
N VAL A 129 6.29 -8.61 -7.20
CA VAL A 129 6.03 -9.98 -6.75
C VAL A 129 7.18 -10.43 -5.85
N ILE A 130 6.86 -10.83 -4.63
CA ILE A 130 7.80 -11.48 -3.72
C ILE A 130 7.59 -12.98 -3.90
N THR A 131 8.51 -13.63 -4.57
CA THR A 131 8.39 -15.07 -4.88
C THR A 131 8.51 -15.91 -3.62
N ALA A 132 7.83 -17.06 -3.61
CA ALA A 132 7.89 -17.99 -2.50
C ALA A 132 9.33 -18.45 -2.20
N GLU A 133 9.65 -18.71 -0.92
CA GLU A 133 11.01 -19.08 -0.48
C GLU A 133 11.58 -20.30 -1.20
N HIS A 134 10.75 -21.31 -1.42
CA HIS A 134 11.18 -22.55 -2.09
C HIS A 134 11.53 -22.35 -3.58
N ARG A 135 11.22 -21.18 -4.15
CA ARG A 135 11.55 -20.78 -5.53
C ARG A 135 12.65 -19.71 -5.59
N SER A 136 13.26 -19.40 -4.47
CA SER A 136 14.37 -18.45 -4.39
C SER A 136 15.49 -18.88 -5.34
N GLY A 137 15.86 -18.02 -6.29
CA GLY A 137 16.88 -18.32 -7.31
C GLY A 137 16.34 -18.83 -8.67
N HIS A 138 15.05 -19.13 -8.81
CA HIS A 138 14.47 -19.43 -10.12
C HIS A 138 14.19 -18.15 -10.92
N THR A 139 14.71 -18.09 -12.13
CA THR A 139 14.61 -16.92 -13.03
C THR A 139 13.28 -16.84 -13.79
N ASP A 140 12.42 -17.86 -13.67
CA ASP A 140 11.21 -18.00 -14.48
C ASP A 140 10.02 -17.14 -14.03
N ALA A 141 10.18 -16.38 -12.94
CA ALA A 141 9.10 -15.54 -12.40
C ALA A 141 8.80 -14.26 -13.22
N GLY A 142 9.56 -13.99 -14.28
CA GLY A 142 9.48 -12.73 -15.02
C GLY A 142 9.91 -11.53 -14.18
N GLY A 143 9.68 -10.31 -14.72
CA GLY A 143 10.05 -9.06 -14.04
C GLY A 143 11.55 -8.87 -13.86
N THR A 144 11.96 -7.71 -13.32
CA THR A 144 13.36 -7.39 -13.03
C THR A 144 13.67 -7.55 -11.54
N PRO A 145 14.83 -8.11 -11.16
CA PRO A 145 15.23 -8.17 -9.76
C PRO A 145 15.49 -6.75 -9.22
N VAL A 146 15.20 -6.53 -7.94
CA VAL A 146 15.54 -5.30 -7.24
C VAL A 146 16.94 -5.40 -6.62
N THR A 147 17.49 -4.26 -6.19
CA THR A 147 18.78 -4.20 -5.49
C THR A 147 18.69 -4.83 -4.11
N ALA A 148 19.82 -5.36 -3.62
CA ALA A 148 19.89 -5.91 -2.26
C ALA A 148 19.48 -4.86 -1.22
N GLY A 149 18.67 -5.26 -0.24
CA GLY A 149 18.15 -4.38 0.81
C GLY A 149 17.03 -3.44 0.37
N TYR A 150 16.49 -3.60 -0.85
CA TYR A 150 15.36 -2.81 -1.33
C TYR A 150 14.16 -2.88 -0.37
N GLN A 151 13.56 -1.73 -0.13
CA GLN A 151 12.31 -1.59 0.62
C GLN A 151 11.34 -0.70 -0.16
N PHE A 152 10.10 -1.10 -0.21
CA PHE A 152 9.02 -0.26 -0.74
C PHE A 152 8.36 0.48 0.44
N ARG A 153 8.84 1.72 0.71
CA ARG A 153 8.47 2.52 1.88
C ARG A 153 7.65 3.74 1.48
N SER A 154 6.67 4.06 2.32
CA SER A 154 5.73 5.16 2.06
C SER A 154 6.35 6.57 2.06
N ASN A 155 7.51 6.76 2.69
CA ASN A 155 8.24 8.04 2.68
C ASN A 155 9.28 8.14 1.55
N GLU A 156 9.51 7.06 0.81
CA GLU A 156 10.48 6.97 -0.30
C GLU A 156 9.78 6.86 -1.66
N THR A 157 8.45 6.83 -1.67
CA THR A 157 7.59 6.86 -2.85
C THR A 157 7.19 8.30 -3.17
N PRO A 158 6.84 8.64 -4.44
CA PRO A 158 6.27 9.94 -4.76
C PRO A 158 5.05 10.23 -3.89
N LEU A 159 5.09 11.37 -3.17
CA LEU A 159 4.02 11.79 -2.28
C LEU A 159 2.96 12.55 -3.08
N LEU A 160 1.71 12.16 -2.90
CA LEU A 160 0.58 12.92 -3.42
C LEU A 160 0.46 14.26 -2.69
N ASP A 161 0.17 15.31 -3.44
CA ASP A 161 -0.26 16.59 -2.89
C ASP A 161 -1.75 16.56 -2.47
N ALA A 162 -2.22 17.65 -1.84
CA ALA A 162 -3.59 17.71 -1.31
C ALA A 162 -4.65 17.63 -2.41
N ARG A 163 -4.37 18.14 -3.63
CA ARG A 163 -5.27 18.05 -4.77
C ARG A 163 -5.34 16.62 -5.29
N GLN A 164 -4.19 16.02 -5.55
CA GLN A 164 -4.08 14.63 -6.02
C GLN A 164 -4.74 13.66 -5.03
N MET A 165 -4.53 13.87 -3.72
CA MET A 165 -5.15 13.05 -2.69
C MET A 165 -6.68 13.22 -2.66
N ARG A 166 -7.20 14.43 -2.89
CA ARG A 166 -8.64 14.68 -3.03
C ARG A 166 -9.20 13.97 -4.25
N ASP A 167 -8.54 14.12 -5.41
CA ASP A 167 -8.95 13.45 -6.64
C ASP A 167 -8.99 11.93 -6.46
N LEU A 168 -8.03 11.37 -5.71
CA LEU A 168 -8.00 9.94 -5.37
C LEU A 168 -9.17 9.52 -4.48
N ILE A 169 -9.50 10.31 -3.46
CA ILE A 169 -10.66 10.06 -2.56
C ILE A 169 -11.98 10.12 -3.34
N GLU A 170 -12.10 11.00 -4.31
CA GLU A 170 -13.30 11.20 -5.13
C GLU A 170 -13.39 10.24 -6.33
N GLY A 171 -12.39 9.39 -6.55
CA GLY A 171 -12.33 8.46 -7.69
C GLY A 171 -11.99 9.13 -9.03
N ASN A 172 -11.40 10.33 -8.99
CA ASN A 172 -11.02 11.11 -10.16
C ASN A 172 -9.51 11.06 -10.46
N PHE A 173 -8.74 10.43 -9.60
CA PHE A 173 -7.29 10.34 -9.73
C PHE A 173 -6.91 9.41 -10.89
N ARG A 174 -6.09 9.93 -11.79
CA ARG A 174 -5.46 9.13 -12.84
C ARG A 174 -3.97 9.08 -12.53
N SER A 175 -3.47 7.91 -12.17
CA SER A 175 -2.04 7.70 -12.04
C SER A 175 -1.37 7.83 -13.40
N GLU A 176 -0.44 8.77 -13.55
CA GLU A 176 0.54 8.62 -14.60
C GLU A 176 1.42 7.42 -14.23
N PRO A 177 1.78 6.56 -15.20
CA PRO A 177 2.70 5.46 -14.94
C PRO A 177 4.02 6.04 -14.40
N ALA A 178 4.45 5.54 -13.24
CA ALA A 178 5.67 5.96 -12.56
C ALA A 178 6.92 5.44 -13.28
#